data_3de76d6fd725e178da278917949a0bd4
#
_entry.id   3de76d6fd725e178da278917949a0bd4
#
_cell.length_a   1.000
_cell.length_b   1.000
_cell.length_c   1.000
_cell.angle_alpha   90.00
_cell.angle_beta   90.00
_cell.angle_gamma   90.00
#
_symmetry.space_group_name_H-M   'P 1'
#
loop_
_entity.id
_entity.type
_entity.pdbx_description
1 polymer ?
#
loop_
_entity_poly.entity_id
_entity_poly.type
_entity_poly.pdbx_seq_one_letter_code
_entity_poly.pdbx_strand_id
1 'polypeptide(L)'
;MSRSINYNNIKFIITLSLITLGQLLFSQSLQEVASGSHRSEKNSARDKYRHPIETLEFFGIKSTMTVVEISPGGGWYQEILAPFLNKNGQYISATYDPKSEVKRDRDRYKSEKKRLAARKDLYSNAKMVAMAGSVYGEENSADMVLSFRNYHNWIGNSEFEKLRAMYNTLKPGGILGITDHRSNSTIDEKGYTCEPCMIKDAEVVGFIYLGSSQINANPKDTKDHPGGVWNLPPTLSKNQLSKNNIEKAQKRYKSIGESDRYTLKFMKPINLSLIHI
;
A
#
# COMPACT_ATOMS: atom_id res chain seq x y z
N MET A 1 15.09 -15.14 -71.14
CA MET A 1 13.95 -14.52 -70.41
C MET A 1 14.41 -14.18 -69.02
N SER A 2 14.79 -12.94 -68.80
CA SER A 2 15.22 -12.40 -67.50
C SER A 2 14.01 -11.86 -66.74
N ARG A 3 13.67 -12.41 -65.56
CA ARG A 3 12.63 -11.86 -64.67
C ARG A 3 13.26 -10.80 -63.80
N SER A 4 12.95 -9.53 -64.07
CA SER A 4 13.28 -8.43 -63.17
C SER A 4 12.46 -8.52 -61.88
N ILE A 5 13.13 -8.64 -60.73
CA ILE A 5 12.51 -8.59 -59.41
C ILE A 5 12.21 -7.12 -59.12
N ASN A 6 10.93 -6.84 -58.83
CA ASN A 6 10.42 -5.49 -58.60
C ASN A 6 10.78 -5.04 -57.14
N TYR A 7 11.88 -4.28 -56.99
CA TYR A 7 12.42 -3.77 -55.73
C TYR A 7 11.47 -2.87 -54.92
N ASN A 8 10.42 -2.35 -55.54
CA ASN A 8 9.47 -1.46 -54.84
C ASN A 8 8.57 -2.20 -53.84
N ASN A 9 8.28 -3.48 -54.09
CA ASN A 9 7.44 -4.28 -53.14
C ASN A 9 8.21 -4.72 -51.89
N ILE A 10 9.51 -4.83 -51.98
CA ILE A 10 10.36 -5.23 -50.83
C ILE A 10 10.50 -4.07 -49.83
N LYS A 11 10.63 -2.83 -50.30
CA LYS A 11 10.69 -1.66 -49.41
C LYS A 11 9.38 -1.43 -48.64
N PHE A 12 8.22 -1.70 -49.25
CA PHE A 12 6.92 -1.53 -48.60
C PHE A 12 6.69 -2.57 -47.47
N ILE A 13 7.16 -3.80 -47.65
CA ILE A 13 7.04 -4.89 -46.67
C ILE A 13 7.96 -4.63 -45.49
N ILE A 14 9.19 -4.14 -45.74
CA ILE A 14 10.16 -3.84 -44.65
C ILE A 14 9.70 -2.63 -43.83
N THR A 15 9.11 -1.60 -44.42
CA THR A 15 8.59 -0.42 -43.73
C THR A 15 7.36 -0.77 -42.86
N LEU A 16 6.49 -1.66 -43.32
CA LEU A 16 5.32 -2.10 -42.56
C LEU A 16 5.70 -2.99 -41.36
N SER A 17 6.75 -3.81 -41.49
CA SER A 17 7.28 -4.67 -40.42
C SER A 17 7.99 -3.88 -39.32
N LEU A 18 8.58 -2.73 -39.62
CA LEU A 18 9.22 -1.84 -38.64
C LEU A 18 8.23 -1.01 -37.83
N ILE A 19 7.04 -0.75 -38.34
CA ILE A 19 6.00 -0.01 -37.62
C ILE A 19 5.29 -0.90 -36.60
N THR A 20 5.23 -2.22 -36.80
CA THR A 20 4.60 -3.15 -35.86
C THR A 20 5.51 -3.56 -34.68
N LEU A 21 6.81 -3.31 -34.75
CA LEU A 21 7.77 -3.63 -33.66
C LEU A 21 7.91 -2.51 -32.61
N GLY A 22 7.22 -1.41 -32.76
CA GLY A 22 7.34 -0.21 -31.92
C GLY A 22 6.34 -0.08 -30.77
N GLN A 23 5.44 -1.03 -30.57
CA GLN A 23 4.63 -1.10 -29.34
C GLN A 23 5.31 -1.98 -28.30
N LEU A 24 6.54 -1.67 -27.95
CA LEU A 24 7.08 -2.05 -26.67
C LEU A 24 6.15 -1.45 -25.61
N LEU A 25 5.45 -2.31 -24.91
CA LEU A 25 4.55 -2.01 -23.81
C LEU A 25 5.38 -1.38 -22.67
N PHE A 26 5.70 -0.09 -22.76
CA PHE A 26 6.29 0.63 -21.64
C PHE A 26 5.28 0.61 -20.49
N SER A 27 5.56 -0.18 -19.48
CA SER A 27 4.94 -0.02 -18.17
C SER A 27 5.29 1.38 -17.68
N GLN A 28 4.28 2.14 -17.20
CA GLN A 28 4.55 3.42 -16.57
C GLN A 28 5.51 3.24 -15.41
N SER A 29 6.48 4.12 -15.28
CA SER A 29 7.37 4.15 -14.12
C SER A 29 6.57 4.51 -12.86
N LEU A 30 7.07 4.14 -11.70
CA LEU A 30 6.46 4.50 -10.42
C LEU A 30 6.35 6.03 -10.28
N GLN A 31 7.36 6.77 -10.76
CA GLN A 31 7.39 8.24 -10.78
C GLN A 31 6.26 8.82 -11.64
N GLU A 32 6.05 8.32 -12.86
CA GLU A 32 4.99 8.79 -13.76
C GLU A 32 3.61 8.54 -13.17
N VAL A 33 3.40 7.38 -12.56
CA VAL A 33 2.12 7.06 -11.90
C VAL A 33 1.91 7.92 -10.66
N ALA A 34 2.93 8.09 -9.81
CA ALA A 34 2.81 8.89 -8.60
C ALA A 34 2.57 10.38 -8.87
N SER A 35 3.07 10.92 -9.99
CA SER A 35 2.84 12.31 -10.41
C SER A 35 1.67 12.47 -11.41
N GLY A 36 0.98 11.38 -11.73
CA GLY A 36 -0.07 11.37 -12.75
C GLY A 36 -1.29 12.21 -12.39
N SER A 37 -1.87 12.89 -13.40
CA SER A 37 -3.07 13.73 -13.25
C SER A 37 -4.35 12.96 -12.89
N HIS A 38 -4.32 11.64 -12.94
CA HIS A 38 -5.41 10.77 -12.48
C HIS A 38 -5.58 10.77 -10.96
N ARG A 39 -4.55 11.18 -10.22
CA ARG A 39 -4.59 11.26 -8.75
C ARG A 39 -5.38 12.46 -8.29
N SER A 40 -6.17 12.27 -7.23
CA SER A 40 -6.89 13.37 -6.64
C SER A 40 -5.92 14.38 -5.99
N GLU A 41 -6.18 15.67 -6.17
CA GLU A 41 -5.39 16.75 -5.57
C GLU A 41 -5.29 16.60 -4.04
N LYS A 42 -6.38 16.18 -3.38
CA LYS A 42 -6.41 15.89 -1.95
C LYS A 42 -5.40 14.80 -1.55
N ASN A 43 -5.19 13.80 -2.40
CA ASN A 43 -4.25 12.72 -2.12
C ASN A 43 -2.81 13.11 -2.45
N SER A 44 -2.57 13.72 -3.61
CA SER A 44 -1.23 14.14 -4.03
C SER A 44 -0.63 15.23 -3.12
N ALA A 45 -1.44 16.15 -2.58
CA ALA A 45 -0.99 17.14 -1.61
C ALA A 45 -0.38 16.55 -0.31
N ARG A 46 -0.60 15.25 -0.07
CA ARG A 46 -0.09 14.51 1.10
C ARG A 46 1.21 13.77 0.84
N ASP A 47 1.68 13.71 -0.40
CA ASP A 47 2.89 12.99 -0.80
C ASP A 47 4.13 13.47 -0.03
N LYS A 48 4.21 14.77 0.23
CA LYS A 48 5.26 15.39 1.06
C LYS A 48 5.37 14.87 2.50
N TYR A 49 4.36 14.15 2.98
CA TYR A 49 4.36 13.49 4.29
C TYR A 49 4.45 11.97 4.18
N ARG A 50 4.25 11.42 2.99
CA ARG A 50 4.08 9.97 2.79
C ARG A 50 5.10 9.35 1.87
N HIS A 51 5.88 10.19 1.17
CA HIS A 51 7.01 9.79 0.34
C HIS A 51 6.73 8.49 -0.43
N PRO A 52 5.69 8.47 -1.31
CA PRO A 52 5.15 7.22 -1.85
C PRO A 52 6.17 6.45 -2.68
N ILE A 53 7.00 7.15 -3.43
CA ILE A 53 7.99 6.54 -4.31
C ILE A 53 9.06 5.86 -3.47
N GLU A 54 9.70 6.61 -2.59
CA GLU A 54 10.77 6.12 -1.72
C GLU A 54 10.28 4.99 -0.81
N THR A 55 9.02 5.06 -0.35
CA THR A 55 8.40 4.02 0.48
C THR A 55 8.21 2.72 -0.31
N LEU A 56 7.67 2.81 -1.52
CA LEU A 56 7.41 1.63 -2.36
C LEU A 56 8.70 1.03 -2.92
N GLU A 57 9.71 1.88 -3.23
CA GLU A 57 11.06 1.44 -3.63
C GLU A 57 11.77 0.73 -2.47
N PHE A 58 11.67 1.24 -1.23
CA PHE A 58 12.20 0.56 -0.05
C PHE A 58 11.61 -0.84 0.12
N PHE A 59 10.30 -1.00 -0.13
CA PHE A 59 9.67 -2.32 -0.12
C PHE A 59 10.12 -3.19 -1.31
N GLY A 60 10.61 -2.60 -2.39
CA GLY A 60 11.09 -3.30 -3.58
C GLY A 60 9.98 -3.64 -4.57
N ILE A 61 8.98 -2.78 -4.71
CA ILE A 61 7.86 -2.99 -5.64
C ILE A 61 8.34 -3.11 -7.09
N LYS A 62 7.66 -3.98 -7.86
CA LYS A 62 7.83 -4.12 -9.32
C LYS A 62 6.47 -4.17 -9.99
N SER A 63 6.37 -3.64 -11.19
CA SER A 63 5.10 -3.58 -11.95
C SER A 63 4.53 -4.95 -12.36
N THR A 64 5.33 -6.01 -12.21
CA THR A 64 4.94 -7.40 -12.51
C THR A 64 4.40 -8.17 -11.30
N MET A 65 4.40 -7.56 -10.11
CA MET A 65 4.02 -8.23 -8.87
C MET A 65 2.51 -8.36 -8.69
N THR A 66 2.10 -9.38 -7.96
CA THR A 66 0.80 -9.43 -7.30
C THR A 66 0.93 -8.78 -5.93
N VAL A 67 0.25 -7.64 -5.73
CA VAL A 67 0.31 -6.84 -4.50
C VAL A 67 -1.05 -6.77 -3.85
N VAL A 68 -1.10 -7.12 -2.56
CA VAL A 68 -2.29 -6.98 -1.71
C VAL A 68 -2.12 -5.77 -0.81
N GLU A 69 -3.00 -4.78 -0.93
CA GLU A 69 -3.09 -3.65 -0.01
C GLU A 69 -4.16 -3.91 1.05
N ILE A 70 -3.76 -3.85 2.31
CA ILE A 70 -4.65 -4.08 3.45
C ILE A 70 -5.40 -2.81 3.80
N SER A 71 -6.73 -2.89 3.78
CA SER A 71 -7.63 -1.80 4.17
C SER A 71 -7.24 -0.44 3.55
N PRO A 72 -7.34 -0.26 2.22
CA PRO A 72 -6.88 0.93 1.50
C PRO A 72 -7.46 2.27 2.00
N GLY A 73 -8.46 2.23 2.86
CA GLY A 73 -9.11 3.40 3.45
C GLY A 73 -9.71 4.34 2.39
N GLY A 74 -9.17 5.54 2.25
CA GLY A 74 -9.59 6.51 1.24
C GLY A 74 -8.97 6.30 -0.14
N GLY A 75 -8.19 5.23 -0.36
CA GLY A 75 -7.58 4.88 -1.66
C GLY A 75 -6.31 5.66 -2.01
N TRP A 76 -5.60 6.18 -1.01
CA TRP A 76 -4.44 7.04 -1.26
C TRP A 76 -3.30 6.30 -2.00
N TYR A 77 -2.88 5.12 -1.52
CA TYR A 77 -1.92 4.27 -2.23
C TYR A 77 -2.56 3.54 -3.43
N GLN A 78 -3.85 3.27 -3.38
CA GLN A 78 -4.58 2.63 -4.48
C GLN A 78 -4.50 3.42 -5.78
N GLU A 79 -4.52 4.78 -5.72
CA GLU A 79 -4.33 5.65 -6.88
C GLU A 79 -2.93 5.52 -7.52
N ILE A 80 -1.97 4.91 -6.82
CA ILE A 80 -0.61 4.64 -7.30
C ILE A 80 -0.46 3.15 -7.67
N LEU A 81 -0.78 2.26 -6.73
CA LEU A 81 -0.54 0.82 -6.87
C LEU A 81 -1.33 0.20 -8.02
N ALA A 82 -2.63 0.53 -8.12
CA ALA A 82 -3.47 -0.11 -9.11
C ALA A 82 -3.04 0.23 -10.57
N PRO A 83 -2.82 1.51 -10.96
CA PRO A 83 -2.34 1.80 -12.31
C PRO A 83 -0.91 1.34 -12.56
N PHE A 84 -0.01 1.34 -11.55
CA PHE A 84 1.35 0.83 -11.69
C PHE A 84 1.39 -0.67 -12.02
N LEU A 85 0.47 -1.44 -11.43
CA LEU A 85 0.39 -2.90 -11.61
C LEU A 85 -0.54 -3.32 -12.77
N ASN A 86 -1.28 -2.39 -13.36
CA ASN A 86 -2.40 -2.67 -14.25
C ASN A 86 -2.04 -3.52 -15.48
N LYS A 87 -0.84 -3.34 -16.07
CA LYS A 87 -0.45 -4.01 -17.31
C LYS A 87 0.11 -5.41 -17.10
N ASN A 88 1.00 -5.57 -16.13
CA ASN A 88 1.85 -6.76 -16.02
C ASN A 88 1.76 -7.44 -14.65
N GLY A 89 1.11 -6.81 -13.69
CA GLY A 89 0.93 -7.28 -12.32
C GLY A 89 -0.54 -7.38 -11.93
N GLN A 90 -0.80 -7.51 -10.64
CA GLN A 90 -2.15 -7.57 -10.10
C GLN A 90 -2.23 -6.74 -8.81
N TYR A 91 -3.14 -5.76 -8.77
CA TYR A 91 -3.52 -5.09 -7.53
C TYR A 91 -4.73 -5.78 -6.89
N ILE A 92 -4.63 -6.08 -5.60
CA ILE A 92 -5.71 -6.67 -4.80
C ILE A 92 -5.98 -5.77 -3.59
N SER A 93 -7.21 -5.25 -3.50
CA SER A 93 -7.71 -4.52 -2.34
C SER A 93 -8.28 -5.51 -1.33
N ALA A 94 -7.58 -5.75 -0.22
CA ALA A 94 -8.13 -6.50 0.91
C ALA A 94 -8.89 -5.53 1.83
N THR A 95 -10.20 -5.61 1.85
CA THR A 95 -11.09 -4.70 2.56
C THR A 95 -11.97 -5.44 3.57
N TYR A 96 -12.81 -4.71 4.28
CA TYR A 96 -13.67 -5.26 5.34
C TYR A 96 -14.63 -6.33 4.82
N ASP A 97 -15.07 -7.22 5.72
CA ASP A 97 -16.02 -8.27 5.38
C ASP A 97 -17.42 -7.68 5.09
N PRO A 98 -18.02 -7.93 3.93
CA PRO A 98 -19.38 -7.51 3.62
C PRO A 98 -20.44 -8.17 4.52
N LYS A 99 -20.09 -9.28 5.19
CA LYS A 99 -20.96 -10.02 6.12
C LYS A 99 -20.70 -9.66 7.57
N SER A 100 -19.77 -8.73 7.87
CA SER A 100 -19.49 -8.29 9.25
C SER A 100 -20.75 -7.85 9.97
N GLU A 101 -20.92 -8.22 11.23
CA GLU A 101 -21.98 -7.71 12.09
C GLU A 101 -21.86 -6.20 12.32
N VAL A 102 -20.65 -5.65 12.19
CA VAL A 102 -20.37 -4.23 12.36
C VAL A 102 -20.79 -3.45 11.11
N LYS A 103 -21.82 -2.60 11.24
CA LYS A 103 -22.32 -1.77 10.13
C LYS A 103 -21.23 -0.96 9.44
N ARG A 104 -20.31 -0.36 10.21
CA ARG A 104 -19.20 0.44 9.69
C ARG A 104 -18.32 -0.36 8.71
N ASP A 105 -18.08 -1.63 8.96
CA ASP A 105 -17.26 -2.49 8.13
C ASP A 105 -17.96 -2.81 6.81
N ARG A 106 -19.26 -3.11 6.87
CA ARG A 106 -20.08 -3.29 5.65
C ARG A 106 -20.14 -2.00 4.81
N ASP A 107 -20.21 -0.83 5.45
CA ASP A 107 -20.23 0.46 4.73
C ASP A 107 -18.86 0.75 4.08
N ARG A 108 -17.76 0.38 4.73
CA ARG A 108 -16.40 0.48 4.15
C ARG A 108 -16.25 -0.44 2.95
N TYR A 109 -16.72 -1.69 3.03
CA TYR A 109 -16.75 -2.61 1.89
C TYR A 109 -17.51 -2.01 0.70
N LYS A 110 -18.72 -1.49 0.93
CA LYS A 110 -19.53 -0.85 -0.12
C LYS A 110 -18.84 0.37 -0.73
N SER A 111 -18.20 1.17 0.10
CA SER A 111 -17.44 2.35 -0.36
C SER A 111 -16.26 1.97 -1.24
N GLU A 112 -15.54 0.92 -0.89
CA GLU A 112 -14.44 0.38 -1.69
C GLU A 112 -14.95 -0.13 -3.05
N LYS A 113 -15.98 -0.96 -3.04
CA LYS A 113 -16.63 -1.47 -4.26
C LYS A 113 -17.06 -0.33 -5.20
N LYS A 114 -17.68 0.72 -4.64
CA LYS A 114 -18.10 1.90 -5.40
C LYS A 114 -16.89 2.64 -6.01
N ARG A 115 -15.80 2.79 -5.26
CA ARG A 115 -14.59 3.47 -5.72
C ARG A 115 -13.94 2.73 -6.90
N LEU A 116 -13.76 1.43 -6.80
CA LEU A 116 -13.22 0.62 -7.90
C LEU A 116 -14.10 0.69 -9.14
N ALA A 117 -15.41 0.64 -8.97
CA ALA A 117 -16.36 0.72 -10.10
C ALA A 117 -16.42 2.10 -10.77
N ALA A 118 -16.14 3.18 -10.02
CA ALA A 118 -16.22 4.56 -10.51
C ALA A 118 -15.07 4.95 -11.46
N ARG A 119 -13.92 4.28 -11.37
CA ARG A 119 -12.71 4.60 -12.14
C ARG A 119 -12.17 3.34 -12.81
N LYS A 120 -12.96 2.78 -13.73
CA LYS A 120 -12.55 1.59 -14.51
C LYS A 120 -11.29 1.83 -15.34
N ASP A 121 -11.04 3.07 -15.74
CA ASP A 121 -9.81 3.49 -16.39
C ASP A 121 -8.54 3.19 -15.58
N LEU A 122 -8.63 3.28 -14.23
CA LEU A 122 -7.52 3.01 -13.32
C LEU A 122 -7.57 1.61 -12.72
N TYR A 123 -8.78 1.09 -12.48
CA TYR A 123 -9.01 -0.08 -11.62
C TYR A 123 -9.54 -1.29 -12.40
N SER A 124 -9.45 -1.30 -13.74
CA SER A 124 -9.98 -2.41 -14.57
C SER A 124 -9.40 -3.78 -14.20
N ASN A 125 -8.14 -3.83 -13.77
CA ASN A 125 -7.45 -5.04 -13.33
C ASN A 125 -7.38 -5.18 -11.81
N ALA A 126 -8.05 -4.31 -11.03
CA ALA A 126 -8.06 -4.41 -9.58
C ALA A 126 -9.04 -5.49 -9.11
N LYS A 127 -8.58 -6.36 -8.22
CA LYS A 127 -9.44 -7.32 -7.50
C LYS A 127 -9.77 -6.80 -6.12
N MET A 128 -10.86 -7.28 -5.55
CA MET A 128 -11.27 -6.98 -4.19
C MET A 128 -11.56 -8.27 -3.42
N VAL A 129 -10.97 -8.40 -2.24
CA VAL A 129 -11.18 -9.54 -1.33
C VAL A 129 -11.59 -9.05 0.05
N ALA A 130 -12.31 -9.89 0.80
CA ALA A 130 -12.64 -9.60 2.19
C ALA A 130 -11.46 -9.96 3.10
N MET A 131 -11.20 -9.13 4.12
CA MET A 131 -10.28 -9.46 5.23
C MET A 131 -10.97 -10.39 6.23
N ALA A 132 -11.35 -11.57 5.77
CA ALA A 132 -12.00 -12.61 6.56
C ALA A 132 -11.24 -13.92 6.40
N GLY A 133 -11.15 -14.72 7.49
CA GLY A 133 -10.43 -15.98 7.49
C GLY A 133 -8.93 -15.84 7.56
N SER A 134 -8.24 -16.94 7.22
CA SER A 134 -6.79 -17.11 7.42
C SER A 134 -5.92 -16.69 6.24
N VAL A 135 -6.51 -16.13 5.16
CA VAL A 135 -5.82 -15.68 3.95
C VAL A 135 -6.61 -14.56 3.29
N TYR A 136 -5.93 -13.62 2.63
CA TYR A 136 -6.56 -12.50 1.92
C TYR A 136 -6.43 -12.68 0.41
N GLY A 137 -7.31 -13.51 -0.15
CA GLY A 137 -7.28 -13.99 -1.53
C GLY A 137 -6.94 -15.47 -1.58
N GLU A 138 -5.85 -15.82 -2.28
CA GLU A 138 -5.36 -17.19 -2.41
C GLU A 138 -4.08 -17.38 -1.59
N GLU A 139 -3.89 -18.58 -1.06
CA GLU A 139 -2.69 -18.93 -0.30
C GLU A 139 -1.44 -18.92 -1.20
N ASN A 140 -0.32 -18.41 -0.67
CA ASN A 140 0.96 -18.33 -1.37
C ASN A 140 0.88 -17.67 -2.77
N SER A 141 0.03 -16.68 -2.95
CA SER A 141 -0.23 -16.04 -4.25
C SER A 141 0.36 -14.65 -4.43
N ALA A 142 0.55 -13.90 -3.35
CA ALA A 142 1.03 -12.52 -3.41
C ALA A 142 2.57 -12.44 -3.34
N ASP A 143 3.15 -11.59 -4.18
CA ASP A 143 4.57 -11.24 -4.10
C ASP A 143 4.83 -10.22 -2.99
N MET A 144 3.81 -9.38 -2.69
CA MET A 144 3.90 -8.34 -1.68
C MET A 144 2.55 -8.11 -0.99
N VAL A 145 2.57 -7.91 0.32
CA VAL A 145 1.44 -7.43 1.12
C VAL A 145 1.84 -6.12 1.77
N LEU A 146 1.00 -5.08 1.63
CA LEU A 146 1.26 -3.74 2.14
C LEU A 146 0.16 -3.31 3.12
N SER A 147 0.57 -2.78 4.27
CA SER A 147 -0.32 -2.21 5.26
C SER A 147 0.13 -0.81 5.66
N PHE A 148 -0.75 0.16 5.43
CA PHE A 148 -0.47 1.56 5.71
C PHE A 148 -1.43 2.10 6.77
N ARG A 149 -0.92 2.29 7.99
CA ARG A 149 -1.68 2.88 9.11
C ARG A 149 -2.91 2.05 9.51
N ASN A 150 -2.71 0.76 9.67
CA ASN A 150 -3.77 -0.16 10.08
C ASN A 150 -3.43 -0.99 11.32
N TYR A 151 -2.14 -1.26 11.58
CA TYR A 151 -1.70 -2.14 12.66
C TYR A 151 -2.22 -1.67 14.03
N HIS A 152 -2.19 -0.35 14.30
CA HIS A 152 -2.74 0.25 15.51
C HIS A 152 -4.23 -0.04 15.78
N ASN A 153 -4.98 -0.49 14.77
CA ASN A 153 -6.40 -0.88 14.94
C ASN A 153 -6.57 -2.34 15.38
N TRP A 154 -5.50 -3.14 15.38
CA TRP A 154 -5.57 -4.59 15.62
C TRP A 154 -4.95 -5.01 16.95
N ILE A 155 -4.04 -4.21 17.49
CA ILE A 155 -3.28 -4.48 18.72
C ILE A 155 -4.23 -4.80 19.88
N GLY A 156 -3.88 -5.88 20.62
CA GLY A 156 -4.63 -6.38 21.75
C GLY A 156 -5.95 -7.09 21.40
N ASN A 157 -6.26 -7.25 20.10
CA ASN A 157 -7.48 -7.89 19.64
C ASN A 157 -7.25 -8.96 18.56
N SER A 158 -6.60 -8.60 17.46
CA SER A 158 -6.51 -9.47 16.28
C SER A 158 -5.21 -9.34 15.49
N GLU A 159 -4.17 -8.75 16.08
CA GLU A 159 -2.89 -8.50 15.41
C GLU A 159 -2.25 -9.77 14.85
N PHE A 160 -2.18 -10.83 15.67
CA PHE A 160 -1.61 -12.11 15.25
C PHE A 160 -2.44 -12.81 14.18
N GLU A 161 -3.78 -12.74 14.28
CA GLU A 161 -4.68 -13.27 13.25
C GLU A 161 -4.45 -12.55 11.91
N LYS A 162 -4.39 -11.20 11.93
CA LYS A 162 -4.18 -10.40 10.73
C LYS A 162 -2.79 -10.63 10.13
N LEU A 163 -1.75 -10.66 10.95
CA LEU A 163 -0.39 -10.95 10.51
C LEU A 163 -0.28 -12.38 9.93
N ARG A 164 -0.93 -13.36 10.55
CA ARG A 164 -0.96 -14.75 10.05
C ARG A 164 -1.67 -14.83 8.69
N ALA A 165 -2.78 -14.12 8.51
CA ALA A 165 -3.47 -14.08 7.22
C ALA A 165 -2.61 -13.46 6.13
N MET A 166 -1.86 -12.37 6.43
CA MET A 166 -0.89 -11.78 5.50
C MET A 166 0.25 -12.74 5.17
N TYR A 167 0.75 -13.47 6.18
CA TYR A 167 1.80 -14.49 6.01
C TYR A 167 1.33 -15.62 5.06
N ASN A 168 0.13 -16.13 5.28
CA ASN A 168 -0.43 -17.20 4.45
C ASN A 168 -0.69 -16.73 3.00
N THR A 169 -1.05 -15.47 2.82
CA THR A 169 -1.27 -14.87 1.49
C THR A 169 0.03 -14.74 0.70
N LEU A 170 1.15 -14.46 1.35
CA LEU A 170 2.44 -14.25 0.70
C LEU A 170 3.04 -15.56 0.19
N LYS A 171 3.65 -15.50 -1.00
CA LYS A 171 4.56 -16.54 -1.50
C LYS A 171 5.76 -16.69 -0.57
N PRO A 172 6.43 -17.86 -0.49
CA PRO A 172 7.77 -17.94 0.06
C PRO A 172 8.70 -16.92 -0.63
N GLY A 173 9.44 -16.13 0.16
CA GLY A 173 10.23 -14.99 -0.33
C GLY A 173 9.44 -13.71 -0.56
N GLY A 174 8.12 -13.73 -0.41
CA GLY A 174 7.26 -12.55 -0.53
C GLY A 174 7.48 -11.53 0.58
N ILE A 175 7.21 -10.26 0.29
CA ILE A 175 7.51 -9.11 1.14
C ILE A 175 6.25 -8.63 1.87
N LEU A 176 6.37 -8.42 3.19
CA LEU A 176 5.42 -7.65 3.98
C LEU A 176 6.01 -6.26 4.23
N GLY A 177 5.31 -5.21 3.77
CA GLY A 177 5.63 -3.80 4.04
C GLY A 177 4.62 -3.19 5.00
N ILE A 178 5.10 -2.64 6.11
CA ILE A 178 4.24 -1.99 7.12
C ILE A 178 4.73 -0.58 7.39
N THR A 179 3.80 0.39 7.31
CA THR A 179 4.02 1.75 7.79
C THR A 179 2.94 2.08 8.81
N ASP A 180 3.31 2.42 10.05
CA ASP A 180 2.34 2.85 11.06
C ASP A 180 2.90 3.95 11.98
N HIS A 181 2.06 4.49 12.85
CA HIS A 181 2.35 5.61 13.74
C HIS A 181 3.30 5.18 14.85
N ARG A 182 4.47 5.80 14.92
CA ARG A 182 5.52 5.43 15.88
C ARG A 182 5.27 6.03 17.27
N SER A 183 5.21 5.18 18.29
CA SER A 183 5.26 5.58 19.70
C SER A 183 6.67 5.98 20.15
N ASN A 184 6.77 6.82 21.18
CA ASN A 184 8.02 7.09 21.90
C ASN A 184 8.29 6.07 23.02
N SER A 185 7.37 5.16 23.26
CA SER A 185 7.43 4.16 24.35
C SER A 185 7.11 2.76 23.84
N THR A 186 7.24 1.78 24.74
CA THR A 186 6.80 0.40 24.50
C THR A 186 5.30 0.21 24.73
N ILE A 187 4.57 1.29 25.00
CA ILE A 187 3.12 1.28 25.23
C ILE A 187 2.43 1.80 23.98
N ASP A 188 1.47 1.04 23.49
CA ASP A 188 0.58 1.44 22.39
C ASP A 188 -0.54 2.29 22.96
N GLU A 189 -0.63 3.55 22.53
CA GLU A 189 -1.69 4.42 22.99
C GLU A 189 -2.08 5.48 21.97
N LYS A 190 -3.35 5.84 21.97
CA LYS A 190 -3.88 6.93 21.15
C LYS A 190 -3.49 6.84 19.66
N GLY A 191 -3.42 5.59 19.15
CA GLY A 191 -3.07 5.29 17.77
C GLY A 191 -1.57 5.26 17.46
N TYR A 192 -0.69 5.59 18.41
CA TYR A 192 0.75 5.35 18.29
C TYR A 192 1.09 3.92 18.73
N THR A 193 2.03 3.30 18.03
CA THR A 193 2.40 1.89 18.24
C THR A 193 3.90 1.72 18.44
N CYS A 194 4.25 0.76 19.30
CA CYS A 194 5.62 0.40 19.61
C CYS A 194 6.29 -0.28 18.41
N GLU A 195 7.29 0.37 17.80
CA GLU A 195 8.01 -0.18 16.65
C GLU A 195 8.71 -1.52 16.96
N PRO A 196 9.49 -1.69 18.04
CA PRO A 196 10.06 -2.99 18.40
C PRO A 196 9.02 -4.07 18.70
N CYS A 197 7.86 -3.69 19.25
CA CYS A 197 6.78 -4.64 19.53
C CYS A 197 6.19 -5.18 18.20
N MET A 198 5.94 -4.31 17.22
CA MET A 198 5.48 -4.72 15.89
C MET A 198 6.47 -5.67 15.20
N ILE A 199 7.78 -5.40 15.32
CA ILE A 199 8.82 -6.30 14.79
C ILE A 199 8.70 -7.67 15.42
N LYS A 200 8.64 -7.73 16.75
CA LYS A 200 8.50 -8.99 17.51
C LYS A 200 7.23 -9.76 17.15
N ASP A 201 6.10 -9.08 16.98
CA ASP A 201 4.83 -9.71 16.62
C ASP A 201 4.89 -10.34 15.23
N ALA A 202 5.53 -9.67 14.29
CA ALA A 202 5.77 -10.22 12.96
C ALA A 202 6.70 -11.45 13.01
N GLU A 203 7.78 -11.40 13.78
CA GLU A 203 8.71 -12.52 13.97
C GLU A 203 8.03 -13.73 14.65
N VAL A 204 7.16 -13.52 15.63
CA VAL A 204 6.35 -14.58 16.27
C VAL A 204 5.45 -15.29 15.26
N VAL A 205 4.95 -14.57 14.26
CA VAL A 205 4.18 -15.16 13.14
C VAL A 205 5.06 -15.97 12.18
N GLY A 206 6.37 -15.71 12.14
CA GLY A 206 7.34 -16.41 11.31
C GLY A 206 7.96 -15.54 10.21
N PHE A 207 7.73 -14.25 10.21
CA PHE A 207 8.41 -13.33 9.29
C PHE A 207 9.88 -13.14 9.67
N ILE A 208 10.72 -12.91 8.67
CA ILE A 208 12.10 -12.45 8.85
C ILE A 208 12.11 -10.94 8.72
N TYR A 209 12.58 -10.22 9.74
CA TYR A 209 12.80 -8.78 9.67
C TYR A 209 13.96 -8.45 8.76
N LEU A 210 13.76 -7.58 7.76
CA LEU A 210 14.77 -7.17 6.78
C LEU A 210 15.32 -5.76 7.02
N GLY A 211 14.62 -4.95 7.81
CA GLY A 211 15.07 -3.60 8.15
C GLY A 211 13.95 -2.57 8.23
N SER A 212 14.32 -1.38 8.68
CA SER A 212 13.44 -0.21 8.81
C SER A 212 13.97 0.97 8.00
N SER A 213 13.06 1.93 7.72
CA SER A 213 13.42 3.20 7.08
C SER A 213 12.81 4.37 7.84
N GLN A 214 13.55 5.49 7.85
CA GLN A 214 13.09 6.77 8.40
C GLN A 214 12.39 7.66 7.35
N ILE A 215 12.09 7.14 6.16
CA ILE A 215 11.43 7.85 5.06
C ILE A 215 10.17 8.58 5.52
N ASN A 216 9.37 7.96 6.39
CA ASN A 216 8.12 8.51 6.89
C ASN A 216 8.22 9.08 8.32
N ALA A 217 9.43 9.31 8.81
CA ALA A 217 9.64 9.92 10.13
C ALA A 217 9.27 11.41 10.11
N ASN A 218 8.64 11.86 11.20
CA ASN A 218 8.34 13.27 11.41
C ASN A 218 8.76 13.71 12.82
N PRO A 219 9.97 14.27 12.98
CA PRO A 219 10.48 14.69 14.29
C PRO A 219 9.70 15.85 14.93
N LYS A 220 8.81 16.54 14.18
CA LYS A 220 7.92 17.56 14.70
C LYS A 220 6.74 16.99 15.49
N ASP A 221 6.45 15.70 15.31
CA ASP A 221 5.37 15.02 16.04
C ASP A 221 5.86 14.61 17.42
N THR A 222 5.46 15.39 18.43
CA THR A 222 5.84 15.19 19.83
C THR A 222 5.06 14.05 20.52
N LYS A 223 3.98 13.58 19.89
CA LYS A 223 3.14 12.43 20.33
C LYS A 223 2.38 12.66 21.66
N ASP A 224 2.44 13.88 22.18
CA ASP A 224 1.78 14.33 23.43
C ASP A 224 0.36 14.89 23.22
N HIS A 225 -0.22 14.63 22.06
CA HIS A 225 -1.52 15.16 21.68
C HIS A 225 -2.64 14.49 22.48
N PRO A 226 -3.60 15.25 23.05
CA PRO A 226 -4.68 14.68 23.87
C PRO A 226 -5.48 13.59 23.16
N GLY A 227 -5.82 13.78 21.88
CA GLY A 227 -6.51 12.80 21.04
C GLY A 227 -5.56 11.98 20.16
N GLY A 228 -4.25 11.94 20.47
CA GLY A 228 -3.25 11.15 19.76
C GLY A 228 -3.12 11.54 18.29
N VAL A 229 -2.84 10.55 17.45
CA VAL A 229 -2.64 10.70 16.00
C VAL A 229 -3.82 11.38 15.29
N TRP A 230 -5.02 11.28 15.83
CA TRP A 230 -6.23 11.85 15.23
C TRP A 230 -6.32 13.36 15.38
N ASN A 231 -5.58 13.99 16.30
CA ASN A 231 -5.47 15.44 16.35
C ASN A 231 -4.64 16.01 15.20
N LEU A 232 -3.75 15.21 14.61
CA LEU A 232 -2.92 15.61 13.47
C LEU A 232 -3.66 15.50 12.12
N PRO A 233 -3.13 16.15 11.06
CA PRO A 233 -3.62 15.91 9.70
C PRO A 233 -3.55 14.42 9.30
N PRO A 234 -4.48 13.96 8.47
CA PRO A 234 -5.54 14.72 7.80
C PRO A 234 -6.81 14.86 8.63
N THR A 235 -6.91 14.20 9.78
CA THR A 235 -8.14 14.10 10.57
C THR A 235 -8.44 15.43 11.26
N LEU A 236 -7.44 16.05 11.88
CA LEU A 236 -7.58 17.30 12.65
C LEU A 236 -8.77 17.25 13.63
N SER A 237 -8.93 16.09 14.28
CA SER A 237 -9.99 15.88 15.25
C SER A 237 -9.94 16.91 16.36
N LYS A 238 -11.10 17.41 16.75
CA LYS A 238 -11.28 18.30 17.90
C LYS A 238 -11.47 17.53 19.21
N ASN A 239 -11.54 16.21 19.15
CA ASN A 239 -11.76 15.36 20.32
C ASN A 239 -10.64 15.59 21.35
N GLN A 240 -11.05 15.64 22.62
CA GLN A 240 -10.18 15.86 23.77
C GLN A 240 -9.47 17.24 23.79
N LEU A 241 -9.82 18.16 22.90
CA LEU A 241 -9.34 19.54 22.95
C LEU A 241 -10.25 20.42 23.81
N SER A 242 -9.64 21.29 24.61
CA SER A 242 -10.39 22.33 25.31
C SER A 242 -11.04 23.28 24.31
N LYS A 243 -12.33 23.59 24.51
CA LYS A 243 -13.12 24.46 23.61
C LYS A 243 -12.44 25.81 23.37
N ASN A 244 -11.80 26.36 24.38
CA ASN A 244 -11.15 27.70 24.32
C ASN A 244 -9.83 27.68 23.51
N ASN A 245 -9.28 26.52 23.15
CA ASN A 245 -7.97 26.38 22.52
C ASN A 245 -8.01 25.67 21.15
N ILE A 246 -9.19 25.35 20.62
CA ILE A 246 -9.32 24.54 19.39
C ILE A 246 -8.54 25.15 18.22
N GLU A 247 -8.74 26.43 17.94
CA GLU A 247 -8.08 27.11 16.82
C GLU A 247 -6.55 27.10 16.95
N LYS A 248 -6.04 27.45 18.12
CA LYS A 248 -4.60 27.45 18.43
C LYS A 248 -4.02 26.04 18.27
N ALA A 249 -4.71 25.02 18.80
CA ALA A 249 -4.31 23.63 18.68
C ALA A 249 -4.30 23.17 17.22
N GLN A 250 -5.35 23.42 16.46
CA GLN A 250 -5.41 23.04 15.04
C GLN A 250 -4.35 23.76 14.19
N LYS A 251 -4.02 25.02 14.49
CA LYS A 251 -2.92 25.72 13.82
C LYS A 251 -1.58 25.04 14.12
N ARG A 252 -1.32 24.67 15.39
CA ARG A 252 -0.14 23.89 15.79
C ARG A 252 -0.11 22.54 15.04
N TYR A 253 -1.19 21.78 15.03
CA TYR A 253 -1.22 20.47 14.38
C TYR A 253 -1.01 20.53 12.86
N LYS A 254 -1.57 21.54 12.21
CA LYS A 254 -1.30 21.81 10.78
C LYS A 254 0.19 22.09 10.52
N SER A 255 0.89 22.77 11.43
CA SER A 255 2.33 23.05 11.28
C SER A 255 3.22 21.83 11.56
N ILE A 256 2.75 20.87 12.37
CA ILE A 256 3.41 19.59 12.59
C ILE A 256 3.31 18.74 11.31
N GLY A 257 2.12 18.69 10.70
CA GLY A 257 1.83 17.81 9.56
C GLY A 257 1.29 16.46 10.00
N GLU A 258 1.45 15.42 9.16
CA GLU A 258 1.06 14.05 9.51
C GLU A 258 1.98 13.48 10.60
N SER A 259 1.51 12.48 11.34
CA SER A 259 2.22 11.83 12.44
C SER A 259 3.59 11.25 12.03
N ASP A 260 4.47 11.12 13.01
CA ASP A 260 5.69 10.31 12.89
C ASP A 260 5.35 8.84 12.65
N ARG A 261 6.08 8.19 11.72
CA ARG A 261 5.81 6.80 11.33
C ARG A 261 7.09 6.02 11.13
N TYR A 262 7.07 4.78 11.60
CA TYR A 262 8.04 3.78 11.16
C TYR A 262 7.63 3.19 9.82
N THR A 263 8.61 2.66 9.09
CA THR A 263 8.42 1.92 7.84
C THR A 263 9.27 0.66 7.92
N LEU A 264 8.62 -0.51 8.00
CA LEU A 264 9.25 -1.80 8.30
C LEU A 264 9.07 -2.76 7.12
N LYS A 265 10.12 -3.48 6.80
CA LYS A 265 10.15 -4.50 5.75
C LYS A 265 10.45 -5.86 6.33
N PHE A 266 9.62 -6.84 5.97
CA PHE A 266 9.77 -8.24 6.35
C PHE A 266 9.67 -9.15 5.14
N MET A 267 10.11 -10.39 5.30
CA MET A 267 10.01 -11.42 4.28
C MET A 267 9.40 -12.71 4.86
N LYS A 268 8.52 -13.35 4.13
CA LYS A 268 8.16 -14.74 4.41
C LYS A 268 9.34 -15.64 4.04
N PRO A 269 9.82 -16.53 4.94
CA PRO A 269 10.93 -17.41 4.65
C PRO A 269 10.74 -18.21 3.37
N ILE A 270 11.84 -18.42 2.65
CA ILE A 270 11.89 -19.40 1.56
C ILE A 270 12.10 -20.77 2.20
N ASN A 271 11.17 -21.69 1.99
CA ASN A 271 11.34 -23.08 2.46
C ASN A 271 12.50 -23.74 1.70
N LEU A 272 13.68 -23.76 2.29
CA LEU A 272 14.86 -24.44 1.72
C LEU A 272 14.74 -25.98 1.70
N SER A 273 13.74 -26.55 2.40
CA SER A 273 13.51 -28.00 2.44
C SER A 273 13.07 -28.64 1.10
N LEU A 274 12.81 -27.84 0.07
CA LEU A 274 12.50 -28.33 -1.30
C LEU A 274 13.67 -28.24 -2.26
N ILE A 275 14.83 -27.74 -1.83
CA ILE A 275 16.06 -27.79 -2.62
C ILE A 275 16.78 -29.08 -2.25
N HIS A 276 16.35 -30.18 -2.85
CA HIS A 276 17.19 -31.38 -2.89
C HIS A 276 18.32 -31.09 -3.88
N ILE A 277 19.51 -30.87 -3.35
CA ILE A 277 20.78 -30.87 -4.08
C ILE A 277 21.09 -32.31 -4.46
#